data_80a7e8f6e856a49f1255be84dd00fd5e
#
_entry.id   80a7e8f6e856a49f1255be84dd00fd5e
#
_cell.length_a   1.000
_cell.length_b   1.000
_cell.length_c   1.000
_cell.angle_alpha   90.00
_cell.angle_beta   90.00
_cell.angle_gamma   90.00
#
_symmetry.space_group_name_H-M   'P 1'
#
loop_
_entity.id
_entity.type
_entity.pdbx_description
1 polymer ?
#
loop_
_entity_poly.entity_id
_entity_poly.type
_entity_poly.pdbx_seq_one_letter_code
_entity_poly.pdbx_strand_id
1 'polypeptide(L)'
;MFDVLSLDMGAAMKTLVLTLDLVGTFVFALSGATAGARRRLDIFGVLVLSFVAANSGGIVRDVLIGAAPPAAISVWRYLAVSLLAGLVIFFWYPLVNRLRSPVLFFDAVGLSLFCVAGAQKALVYGLEPAMAALLGMLTGIGGGIARDVLLSNVPAVFRSDIYAVAALAGAAVVVIGDALHLPTTASALAGAALCFGLRMLAVRYDWHLPRARVPEPTGAKREADERDDNR
;
A
#
# COMPACT_ATOMS: atom_id res chain seq x y z
N MET A 1 -23.86 -3.73 14.12
CA MET A 1 -23.30 -2.57 13.41
C MET A 1 -22.20 -2.00 14.31
N PHE A 2 -20.99 -2.53 14.17
CA PHE A 2 -19.83 -2.04 14.91
C PHE A 2 -19.23 -0.88 14.12
N ASP A 3 -19.69 0.32 14.44
CA ASP A 3 -19.07 1.53 13.91
C ASP A 3 -17.76 1.78 14.67
N VAL A 4 -16.65 2.02 13.97
CA VAL A 4 -15.36 2.41 14.61
C VAL A 4 -15.56 3.60 15.56
N LEU A 5 -16.58 4.42 15.29
CA LEU A 5 -16.99 5.53 16.12
C LEU A 5 -17.67 5.12 17.43
N SER A 6 -18.13 3.86 17.58
CA SER A 6 -18.82 3.35 18.78
C SER A 6 -17.90 2.63 19.75
N LEU A 7 -16.65 2.28 19.33
CA LEU A 7 -15.65 1.74 20.25
C LEU A 7 -15.26 2.84 21.25
N ASP A 8 -15.04 2.45 22.50
CA ASP A 8 -14.64 3.37 23.59
C ASP A 8 -13.17 3.84 23.42
N MET A 9 -12.91 4.39 22.24
CA MET A 9 -11.63 5.01 21.89
C MET A 9 -11.62 6.46 22.33
N GLY A 10 -10.52 6.91 22.92
CA GLY A 10 -10.33 8.34 23.16
C GLY A 10 -10.50 9.16 21.86
N ALA A 11 -11.07 10.34 21.95
CA ALA A 11 -11.33 11.21 20.78
C ALA A 11 -10.06 11.44 19.91
N ALA A 12 -8.91 11.54 20.55
CA ALA A 12 -7.62 11.71 19.87
C ALA A 12 -7.25 10.50 18.98
N MET A 13 -7.50 9.28 19.45
CA MET A 13 -7.24 8.06 18.69
C MET A 13 -8.16 7.97 17.47
N LYS A 14 -9.46 8.24 17.64
CA LYS A 14 -10.42 8.27 16.51
C LYS A 14 -10.00 9.26 15.44
N THR A 15 -9.61 10.46 15.86
CA THR A 15 -9.15 11.51 14.95
C THR A 15 -7.87 11.10 14.23
N LEU A 16 -6.91 10.50 14.92
CA LEU A 16 -5.65 10.05 14.32
C LEU A 16 -5.89 8.96 13.26
N VAL A 17 -6.64 7.91 13.59
CA VAL A 17 -6.96 6.82 12.65
C VAL A 17 -7.70 7.35 11.43
N LEU A 18 -8.72 8.19 11.62
CA LEU A 18 -9.47 8.78 10.52
C LEU A 18 -8.59 9.66 9.63
N THR A 19 -7.72 10.48 10.24
CA THR A 19 -6.81 11.35 9.49
C THR A 19 -5.82 10.54 8.67
N LEU A 20 -5.19 9.52 9.27
CA LEU A 20 -4.27 8.63 8.58
C LEU A 20 -4.96 7.87 7.43
N ASP A 21 -6.17 7.36 7.67
CA ASP A 21 -6.96 6.68 6.64
C ASP A 21 -7.31 7.63 5.47
N LEU A 22 -7.77 8.85 5.73
CA LEU A 22 -8.15 9.79 4.67
C LEU A 22 -6.94 10.34 3.90
N VAL A 23 -5.85 10.69 4.60
CA VAL A 23 -4.61 11.13 3.96
C VAL A 23 -3.98 9.99 3.16
N GLY A 24 -3.94 8.79 3.73
CA GLY A 24 -3.49 7.58 3.05
C GLY A 24 -4.32 7.28 1.80
N THR A 25 -5.65 7.39 1.91
CA THR A 25 -6.59 7.25 0.79
C THR A 25 -6.26 8.25 -0.33
N PHE A 26 -6.08 9.54 0.01
CA PHE A 26 -5.74 10.56 -0.98
C PHE A 26 -4.43 10.23 -1.72
N VAL A 27 -3.39 9.88 -0.98
CA VAL A 27 -2.06 9.61 -1.57
C VAL A 27 -2.05 8.32 -2.40
N PHE A 28 -2.70 7.25 -1.93
CA PHE A 28 -2.84 6.04 -2.76
C PHE A 28 -3.71 6.26 -3.99
N ALA A 29 -4.74 7.10 -3.86
CA ALA A 29 -5.57 7.52 -5.00
C ALA A 29 -4.72 8.23 -6.07
N LEU A 30 -3.81 9.14 -5.66
CA LEU A 30 -2.84 9.77 -6.58
C LEU A 30 -1.96 8.71 -7.26
N SER A 31 -1.49 7.69 -6.53
CA SER A 31 -0.71 6.58 -7.10
C SER A 31 -1.50 5.82 -8.17
N GLY A 32 -2.75 5.43 -7.84
CA GLY A 32 -3.65 4.73 -8.77
C GLY A 32 -3.96 5.55 -10.01
N ALA A 33 -4.36 6.81 -9.82
CA ALA A 33 -4.66 7.74 -10.91
C ALA A 33 -3.44 7.98 -11.82
N THR A 34 -2.26 8.16 -11.24
CA THR A 34 -1.01 8.36 -11.99
C THR A 34 -0.67 7.12 -12.83
N ALA A 35 -0.87 5.92 -12.28
CA ALA A 35 -0.67 4.68 -13.01
C ALA A 35 -1.66 4.52 -14.16
N GLY A 36 -2.94 4.88 -13.96
CA GLY A 36 -3.97 4.92 -15.00
C GLY A 36 -3.67 5.91 -16.12
N ALA A 37 -3.29 7.13 -15.77
CA ALA A 37 -2.90 8.16 -16.74
C ALA A 37 -1.68 7.74 -17.58
N ARG A 38 -0.69 7.06 -16.98
CA ARG A 38 0.45 6.47 -17.70
C ARG A 38 0.04 5.44 -18.74
N ARG A 39 -1.03 4.68 -18.47
CA ARG A 39 -1.62 3.70 -19.37
C ARG A 39 -2.60 4.31 -20.38
N ARG A 40 -2.73 5.66 -20.40
CA ARG A 40 -3.64 6.41 -21.27
C ARG A 40 -5.10 5.98 -21.11
N LEU A 41 -5.51 5.63 -19.89
CA LEU A 41 -6.92 5.37 -19.60
C LEU A 41 -7.71 6.68 -19.73
N ASP A 42 -9.00 6.56 -20.07
CA ASP A 42 -9.92 7.69 -20.03
C ASP A 42 -10.21 8.17 -18.59
N ILE A 43 -10.98 9.23 -18.46
CA ILE A 43 -11.31 9.80 -17.16
C ILE A 43 -11.97 8.78 -16.23
N PHE A 44 -12.87 7.95 -16.76
CA PHE A 44 -13.56 6.93 -15.98
C PHE A 44 -12.58 5.88 -15.47
N GLY A 45 -11.71 5.35 -16.31
CA GLY A 45 -10.67 4.40 -15.95
C GLY A 45 -9.70 4.95 -14.90
N VAL A 46 -9.28 6.23 -15.03
CA VAL A 46 -8.43 6.90 -14.04
C VAL A 46 -9.14 7.02 -12.69
N LEU A 47 -10.43 7.42 -12.67
CA LEU A 47 -11.20 7.55 -11.43
C LEU A 47 -11.45 6.19 -10.75
N VAL A 48 -11.79 5.15 -11.52
CA VAL A 48 -11.96 3.79 -10.99
C VAL A 48 -10.66 3.28 -10.39
N LEU A 49 -9.53 3.44 -11.10
CA LEU A 49 -8.23 2.98 -10.60
C LEU A 49 -7.75 3.78 -9.40
N SER A 50 -8.08 5.07 -9.33
CA SER A 50 -7.88 5.94 -8.19
C SER A 50 -8.60 5.39 -6.95
N PHE A 51 -9.90 5.11 -7.10
CA PHE A 51 -10.73 4.56 -6.02
C PHE A 51 -10.27 3.19 -5.56
N VAL A 52 -10.02 2.26 -6.49
CA VAL A 52 -9.61 0.89 -6.16
C VAL A 52 -8.27 0.86 -5.46
N ALA A 53 -7.25 1.55 -5.99
CA ALA A 53 -5.94 1.61 -5.36
C ALA A 53 -5.99 2.21 -3.96
N ALA A 54 -6.82 3.22 -3.75
CA ALA A 54 -6.95 3.90 -2.47
C ALA A 54 -7.65 3.07 -1.39
N ASN A 55 -8.61 2.24 -1.77
CA ASN A 55 -9.55 1.68 -0.79
C ASN A 55 -9.41 0.16 -0.60
N SER A 56 -8.80 -0.59 -1.54
CA SER A 56 -8.76 -2.06 -1.50
C SER A 56 -8.11 -2.59 -0.22
N GLY A 57 -6.97 -2.04 0.20
CA GLY A 57 -6.31 -2.46 1.44
C GLY A 57 -7.16 -2.24 2.68
N GLY A 58 -7.82 -1.08 2.77
CA GLY A 58 -8.75 -0.75 3.85
C GLY A 58 -10.01 -1.61 3.85
N ILE A 59 -10.56 -1.94 2.68
CA ILE A 59 -11.72 -2.84 2.54
C ILE A 59 -11.35 -4.23 3.04
N VAL A 60 -10.23 -4.79 2.57
CA VAL A 60 -9.75 -6.12 3.02
C VAL A 60 -9.52 -6.12 4.54
N ARG A 61 -8.84 -5.11 5.07
CA ARG A 61 -8.67 -4.95 6.52
C ARG A 61 -10.01 -4.99 7.25
N ASP A 62 -10.94 -4.15 6.84
CA ASP A 62 -12.23 -3.99 7.52
C ASP A 62 -13.05 -5.27 7.51
N VAL A 63 -13.04 -5.99 6.39
CA VAL A 63 -13.69 -7.31 6.29
C VAL A 63 -13.04 -8.33 7.25
N LEU A 64 -11.71 -8.38 7.30
CA LEU A 64 -10.97 -9.35 8.14
C LEU A 64 -11.17 -9.11 9.64
N ILE A 65 -11.32 -7.85 10.07
CA ILE A 65 -11.59 -7.53 11.49
C ILE A 65 -13.09 -7.48 11.84
N GLY A 66 -13.97 -7.82 10.89
CA GLY A 66 -15.41 -7.78 11.10
C GLY A 66 -16.02 -6.37 11.16
N ALA A 67 -15.31 -5.34 10.70
CA ALA A 67 -15.81 -3.97 10.58
C ALA A 67 -16.70 -3.82 9.33
N ALA A 68 -17.89 -4.40 9.38
CA ALA A 68 -18.82 -4.41 8.27
C ALA A 68 -20.01 -3.47 8.51
N PRO A 69 -20.42 -2.66 7.49
CA PRO A 69 -19.80 -2.52 6.17
C PRO A 69 -18.47 -1.75 6.23
N PRO A 70 -17.50 -2.05 5.33
CA PRO A 70 -16.23 -1.35 5.28
C PRO A 70 -16.36 0.17 5.15
N ALA A 71 -15.49 0.93 5.82
CA ALA A 71 -15.54 2.39 5.85
C ALA A 71 -15.52 3.02 4.45
N ALA A 72 -14.76 2.43 3.52
CA ALA A 72 -14.63 2.92 2.14
C ALA A 72 -15.95 2.95 1.35
N ILE A 73 -16.94 2.13 1.72
CA ILE A 73 -18.26 2.07 1.06
C ILE A 73 -19.39 2.63 1.92
N SER A 74 -19.17 2.78 3.23
CA SER A 74 -20.17 3.33 4.16
C SER A 74 -20.04 4.82 4.38
N VAL A 75 -18.84 5.40 4.16
CA VAL A 75 -18.56 6.80 4.41
C VAL A 75 -18.18 7.49 3.09
N TRP A 76 -19.03 8.36 2.58
CA TRP A 76 -18.88 9.06 1.30
C TRP A 76 -17.55 9.84 1.14
N ARG A 77 -16.89 10.21 2.25
CA ARG A 77 -15.61 10.94 2.25
C ARG A 77 -14.51 10.17 1.54
N TYR A 78 -14.45 8.84 1.67
CA TYR A 78 -13.45 8.02 0.99
C TYR A 78 -13.63 8.06 -0.53
N LEU A 79 -14.88 7.99 -1.00
CA LEU A 79 -15.19 8.14 -2.42
C LEU A 79 -14.79 9.55 -2.91
N ALA A 80 -15.22 10.60 -2.20
CA ALA A 80 -14.94 11.98 -2.59
C ALA A 80 -13.43 12.27 -2.66
N VAL A 81 -12.66 11.83 -1.65
CA VAL A 81 -11.19 12.01 -1.60
C VAL A 81 -10.52 11.26 -2.75
N SER A 82 -10.94 10.02 -3.03
CA SER A 82 -10.39 9.23 -4.14
C SER A 82 -10.67 9.86 -5.50
N LEU A 83 -11.91 10.31 -5.73
CA LEU A 83 -12.30 10.95 -6.99
C LEU A 83 -11.58 12.30 -7.17
N LEU A 84 -11.47 13.10 -6.09
CA LEU A 84 -10.72 14.37 -6.13
C LEU A 84 -9.26 14.13 -6.54
N ALA A 85 -8.59 13.16 -5.93
CA ALA A 85 -7.22 12.80 -6.30
C ALA A 85 -7.12 12.34 -7.77
N GLY A 86 -8.09 11.55 -8.23
CA GLY A 86 -8.19 11.11 -9.62
C GLY A 86 -8.31 12.30 -10.59
N LEU A 87 -9.19 13.27 -10.29
CA LEU A 87 -9.36 14.49 -11.09
C LEU A 87 -8.10 15.36 -11.06
N VAL A 88 -7.47 15.52 -9.91
CA VAL A 88 -6.20 16.26 -9.80
C VAL A 88 -5.17 15.66 -10.74
N ILE A 89 -4.96 14.35 -10.74
CA ILE A 89 -4.01 13.72 -11.65
C ILE A 89 -4.46 13.87 -13.10
N PHE A 90 -5.74 13.65 -13.41
CA PHE A 90 -6.22 13.71 -14.79
C PHE A 90 -5.92 15.05 -15.45
N PHE A 91 -6.14 16.17 -14.75
CA PHE A 91 -5.90 17.51 -15.29
C PHE A 91 -4.44 17.99 -15.17
N TRP A 92 -3.73 17.57 -14.10
CA TRP A 92 -2.35 18.03 -13.85
C TRP A 92 -1.27 16.95 -14.06
N TYR A 93 -1.60 15.89 -14.79
CA TYR A 93 -0.65 14.81 -15.08
C TYR A 93 0.71 15.29 -15.63
N PRO A 94 0.79 16.27 -16.57
CA PRO A 94 2.09 16.75 -17.07
C PRO A 94 3.00 17.30 -15.98
N LEU A 95 2.44 17.96 -14.96
CA LEU A 95 3.20 18.48 -13.81
C LEU A 95 3.71 17.36 -12.92
N VAL A 96 2.83 16.40 -12.60
CA VAL A 96 3.17 15.25 -11.75
C VAL A 96 4.20 14.34 -12.43
N ASN A 97 4.12 14.19 -13.73
CA ASN A 97 5.06 13.36 -14.51
C ASN A 97 6.50 13.93 -14.58
N ARG A 98 6.74 15.15 -14.10
CA ARG A 98 8.11 15.70 -13.91
C ARG A 98 8.85 15.00 -12.76
N LEU A 99 8.16 14.38 -11.81
CA LEU A 99 8.79 13.55 -10.80
C LEU A 99 9.41 12.30 -11.48
N ARG A 100 10.59 11.89 -11.03
CA ARG A 100 11.34 10.75 -11.62
C ARG A 100 10.52 9.45 -11.63
N SER A 101 9.73 9.21 -10.58
CA SER A 101 8.87 8.03 -10.46
C SER A 101 7.65 8.33 -9.57
N PRO A 102 6.65 9.10 -10.07
CA PRO A 102 5.55 9.58 -9.23
C PRO A 102 4.70 8.44 -8.66
N VAL A 103 4.46 7.38 -9.42
CA VAL A 103 3.70 6.21 -8.93
C VAL A 103 4.40 5.59 -7.72
N LEU A 104 5.72 5.37 -7.80
CA LEU A 104 6.49 4.77 -6.70
C LEU A 104 6.56 5.69 -5.48
N PHE A 105 6.64 7.00 -5.69
CA PHE A 105 6.66 7.96 -4.59
C PHE A 105 5.33 7.99 -3.84
N PHE A 106 4.21 8.17 -4.55
CA PHE A 106 2.89 8.15 -3.92
C PHE A 106 2.56 6.80 -3.29
N ASP A 107 2.97 5.71 -3.93
CA ASP A 107 2.85 4.36 -3.39
C ASP A 107 3.62 4.20 -2.07
N ALA A 108 4.87 4.68 -1.98
CA ALA A 108 5.67 4.61 -0.76
C ALA A 108 5.06 5.41 0.39
N VAL A 109 4.53 6.62 0.12
CA VAL A 109 3.84 7.42 1.12
C VAL A 109 2.54 6.73 1.57
N GLY A 110 1.72 6.28 0.62
CA GLY A 110 0.47 5.57 0.93
C GLY A 110 0.69 4.28 1.72
N LEU A 111 1.69 3.47 1.30
CA LEU A 111 2.13 2.26 2.01
C LEU A 111 2.45 2.56 3.48
N SER A 112 3.23 3.62 3.74
CA SER A 112 3.68 3.99 5.08
C SER A 112 2.53 4.44 5.98
N LEU A 113 1.56 5.17 5.44
CA LEU A 113 0.40 5.62 6.19
C LEU A 113 -0.56 4.46 6.49
N PHE A 114 -0.82 3.61 5.50
CA PHE A 114 -1.79 2.52 5.67
C PHE A 114 -1.25 1.33 6.47
N CYS A 115 0.06 1.05 6.45
CA CYS A 115 0.60 0.01 7.33
C CYS A 115 0.43 0.41 8.81
N VAL A 116 0.62 1.68 9.13
CA VAL A 116 0.44 2.23 10.48
C VAL A 116 -1.04 2.28 10.87
N ALA A 117 -1.90 2.88 10.02
CA ALA A 117 -3.34 2.96 10.28
C ALA A 117 -3.97 1.56 10.40
N GLY A 118 -3.52 0.61 9.57
CA GLY A 118 -3.97 -0.78 9.60
C GLY A 118 -3.60 -1.48 10.91
N ALA A 119 -2.35 -1.35 11.37
CA ALA A 119 -1.89 -1.93 12.62
C ALA A 119 -2.62 -1.32 13.83
N GLN A 120 -2.78 0.00 13.86
CA GLN A 120 -3.52 0.68 14.94
C GLN A 120 -4.98 0.22 15.00
N LYS A 121 -5.66 0.17 13.85
CA LYS A 121 -7.05 -0.27 13.81
C LYS A 121 -7.18 -1.72 14.25
N ALA A 122 -6.24 -2.59 13.84
CA ALA A 122 -6.20 -3.98 14.27
C ALA A 122 -6.06 -4.15 15.80
N LEU A 123 -5.16 -3.39 16.41
CA LEU A 123 -4.99 -3.39 17.89
C LEU A 123 -6.28 -2.94 18.59
N VAL A 124 -6.92 -1.88 18.10
CA VAL A 124 -8.21 -1.39 18.63
C VAL A 124 -9.32 -2.45 18.57
N TYR A 125 -9.31 -3.30 17.53
CA TYR A 125 -10.25 -4.42 17.39
C TYR A 125 -9.81 -5.66 18.18
N GLY A 126 -8.77 -5.58 18.99
CA GLY A 126 -8.34 -6.63 19.91
C GLY A 126 -7.55 -7.75 19.25
N LEU A 127 -6.95 -7.52 18.07
CA LEU A 127 -6.05 -8.50 17.47
C LEU A 127 -4.75 -8.59 18.28
N GLU A 128 -4.23 -9.82 18.36
CA GLU A 128 -2.89 -10.04 18.95
C GLU A 128 -1.81 -9.20 18.23
N PRO A 129 -0.78 -8.74 18.95
CA PRO A 129 0.25 -7.85 18.43
C PRO A 129 0.85 -8.28 17.09
N ALA A 130 1.22 -9.56 16.95
CA ALA A 130 1.79 -10.10 15.72
C ALA A 130 0.79 -10.04 14.56
N MET A 131 -0.48 -10.38 14.83
CA MET A 131 -1.54 -10.34 13.81
C MET A 131 -1.90 -8.90 13.43
N ALA A 132 -1.85 -7.97 14.38
CA ALA A 132 -2.03 -6.56 14.10
C ALA A 132 -0.93 -6.00 13.17
N ALA A 133 0.33 -6.39 13.38
CA ALA A 133 1.42 -6.02 12.47
C ALA A 133 1.24 -6.60 11.06
N LEU A 134 0.86 -7.88 10.96
CA LEU A 134 0.57 -8.53 9.67
C LEU A 134 -0.60 -7.88 8.94
N LEU A 135 -1.68 -7.54 9.66
CA LEU A 135 -2.83 -6.86 9.07
C LEU A 135 -2.50 -5.42 8.65
N GLY A 136 -1.63 -4.74 9.40
CA GLY A 136 -1.06 -3.46 9.01
C GLY A 136 -0.29 -3.56 7.69
N MET A 137 0.62 -4.52 7.58
CA MET A 137 1.33 -4.82 6.33
C MET A 137 0.35 -5.08 5.18
N LEU A 138 -0.62 -5.98 5.38
CA LEU A 138 -1.61 -6.34 4.37
C LEU A 138 -2.44 -5.12 3.92
N THR A 139 -2.84 -4.26 4.86
CA THR A 139 -3.55 -3.02 4.58
C THR A 139 -2.72 -2.10 3.68
N GLY A 140 -1.44 -1.96 3.99
CA GLY A 140 -0.53 -1.11 3.20
C GLY A 140 -0.30 -1.63 1.79
N ILE A 141 -0.02 -2.93 1.63
CA ILE A 141 0.27 -3.51 0.30
C ILE A 141 -0.97 -3.69 -0.57
N GLY A 142 -2.16 -3.81 0.02
CA GLY A 142 -3.40 -4.20 -0.67
C GLY A 142 -3.80 -3.26 -1.81
N GLY A 143 -3.65 -1.95 -1.61
CA GLY A 143 -3.92 -0.95 -2.64
C GLY A 143 -3.01 -1.07 -3.86
N GLY A 144 -1.70 -1.24 -3.63
CA GLY A 144 -0.71 -1.47 -4.68
C GLY A 144 -0.95 -2.76 -5.45
N ILE A 145 -1.30 -3.85 -4.76
CA ILE A 145 -1.65 -5.13 -5.39
C ILE A 145 -2.86 -4.97 -6.30
N ALA A 146 -3.96 -4.38 -5.81
CA ALA A 146 -5.18 -4.20 -6.59
C ALA A 146 -4.95 -3.32 -7.82
N ARG A 147 -4.21 -2.22 -7.69
CA ARG A 147 -3.80 -1.36 -8.81
C ARG A 147 -3.04 -2.14 -9.87
N ASP A 148 -2.01 -2.88 -9.47
CA ASP A 148 -1.13 -3.57 -10.40
C ASP A 148 -1.87 -4.73 -11.12
N VAL A 149 -2.71 -5.47 -10.40
CA VAL A 149 -3.57 -6.53 -10.99
C VAL A 149 -4.52 -5.96 -12.03
N LEU A 150 -5.22 -4.85 -11.73
CA LEU A 150 -6.12 -4.21 -12.70
C LEU A 150 -5.39 -3.70 -13.94
N LEU A 151 -4.12 -3.34 -13.82
CA LEU A 151 -3.27 -2.94 -14.94
C LEU A 151 -2.57 -4.12 -15.63
N SER A 152 -2.92 -5.37 -15.27
CA SER A 152 -2.29 -6.59 -15.76
C SER A 152 -0.76 -6.61 -15.57
N ASN A 153 -0.29 -5.98 -14.50
CA ASN A 153 1.11 -6.02 -14.09
C ASN A 153 1.29 -7.07 -13.00
N VAL A 154 2.47 -7.67 -12.93
CA VAL A 154 2.86 -8.43 -11.73
C VAL A 154 3.02 -7.43 -10.57
N PRO A 155 2.28 -7.60 -9.46
CA PRO A 155 2.32 -6.67 -8.35
C PRO A 155 3.73 -6.41 -7.81
N ALA A 156 3.99 -5.15 -7.45
CA ALA A 156 5.29 -4.72 -6.94
C ALA A 156 5.75 -5.52 -5.71
N VAL A 157 4.83 -6.02 -4.91
CA VAL A 157 5.12 -6.88 -3.73
C VAL A 157 5.85 -8.17 -4.09
N PHE A 158 5.68 -8.69 -5.30
CA PHE A 158 6.37 -9.91 -5.79
C PHE A 158 7.65 -9.62 -6.56
N ARG A 159 7.90 -8.37 -6.93
CA ARG A 159 9.08 -7.96 -7.71
C ARG A 159 10.08 -7.15 -6.90
N SER A 160 9.58 -6.41 -5.92
CA SER A 160 10.34 -5.48 -5.09
C SER A 160 10.42 -6.04 -3.67
N ASP A 161 11.49 -6.72 -3.39
CA ASP A 161 11.68 -7.60 -2.24
C ASP A 161 11.52 -6.93 -0.86
N ILE A 162 11.67 -5.60 -0.78
CA ILE A 162 11.57 -4.85 0.48
C ILE A 162 10.21 -4.12 0.61
N TYR A 163 9.26 -4.35 -0.31
CA TYR A 163 7.96 -3.70 -0.28
C TYR A 163 7.13 -4.11 0.95
N ALA A 164 6.86 -5.41 1.09
CA ALA A 164 6.12 -5.94 2.22
C ALA A 164 6.92 -5.86 3.53
N VAL A 165 8.25 -6.08 3.47
CA VAL A 165 9.13 -5.98 4.63
C VAL A 165 9.14 -4.57 5.22
N ALA A 166 9.18 -3.53 4.39
CA ALA A 166 9.11 -2.14 4.85
C ALA A 166 7.77 -1.85 5.54
N ALA A 167 6.65 -2.33 4.96
CA ALA A 167 5.33 -2.17 5.57
C ALA A 167 5.22 -2.92 6.91
N LEU A 168 5.75 -4.15 6.98
CA LEU A 168 5.79 -4.93 8.21
C LEU A 168 6.64 -4.25 9.29
N ALA A 169 7.81 -3.72 8.94
CA ALA A 169 8.66 -2.98 9.86
C ALA A 169 7.97 -1.74 10.43
N GLY A 170 7.28 -0.95 9.58
CA GLY A 170 6.51 0.20 10.02
C GLY A 170 5.34 -0.18 10.94
N ALA A 171 4.61 -1.23 10.61
CA ALA A 171 3.54 -1.77 11.44
C ALA A 171 4.06 -2.32 12.78
N ALA A 172 5.22 -2.98 12.78
CA ALA A 172 5.86 -3.50 14.00
C ALA A 172 6.25 -2.38 14.97
N VAL A 173 6.71 -1.23 14.48
CA VAL A 173 6.98 -0.06 15.34
C VAL A 173 5.73 0.39 16.09
N VAL A 174 4.57 0.39 15.41
CA VAL A 174 3.29 0.75 16.05
C VAL A 174 2.93 -0.25 17.14
N VAL A 175 3.04 -1.53 16.86
CA VAL A 175 2.71 -2.62 17.79
C VAL A 175 3.66 -2.62 19.01
N ILE A 176 4.95 -2.43 18.78
CA ILE A 176 5.95 -2.32 19.86
C ILE A 176 5.69 -1.07 20.71
N GLY A 177 5.36 0.06 20.05
CA GLY A 177 5.03 1.29 20.75
C GLY A 177 3.79 1.16 21.64
N ASP A 178 2.78 0.44 21.19
CA ASP A 178 1.58 0.14 21.97
C ASP A 178 1.92 -0.75 23.18
N ALA A 179 2.70 -1.81 22.99
CA ALA A 179 3.16 -2.71 24.06
C ALA A 179 4.03 -1.98 25.11
N LEU A 180 4.77 -0.97 24.70
CA LEU A 180 5.58 -0.12 25.60
C LEU A 180 4.81 1.08 26.16
N HIS A 181 3.51 1.17 25.90
CA HIS A 181 2.64 2.29 26.30
C HIS A 181 3.16 3.67 25.85
N LEU A 182 3.83 3.73 24.70
CA LEU A 182 4.30 4.98 24.12
C LEU A 182 3.13 5.81 23.53
N PRO A 183 3.29 7.13 23.40
CA PRO A 183 2.28 7.95 22.75
C PRO A 183 1.98 7.45 21.33
N THR A 184 0.71 7.14 21.06
CA THR A 184 0.27 6.53 19.78
C THR A 184 0.69 7.35 18.56
N THR A 185 0.64 8.69 18.67
CA THR A 185 1.08 9.58 17.59
C THR A 185 2.57 9.44 17.30
N ALA A 186 3.40 9.32 18.34
CA ALA A 186 4.85 9.15 18.18
C ALA A 186 5.17 7.82 17.49
N SER A 187 4.55 6.71 17.94
CA SER A 187 4.70 5.39 17.33
C SER A 187 4.23 5.37 15.88
N ALA A 188 3.11 6.07 15.59
CA ALA A 188 2.58 6.21 14.24
C ALA A 188 3.55 6.94 13.31
N LEU A 189 4.06 8.09 13.74
CA LEU A 189 5.02 8.88 12.95
C LEU A 189 6.33 8.13 12.75
N ALA A 190 6.86 7.49 13.79
CA ALA A 190 8.08 6.69 13.71
C ALA A 190 7.91 5.50 12.76
N GLY A 191 6.79 4.77 12.87
CA GLY A 191 6.47 3.64 11.98
C GLY A 191 6.31 4.06 10.52
N ALA A 192 5.60 5.17 10.28
CA ALA A 192 5.44 5.71 8.92
C ALA A 192 6.78 6.19 8.35
N ALA A 193 7.59 6.90 9.14
CA ALA A 193 8.91 7.37 8.71
C ALA A 193 9.86 6.20 8.39
N LEU A 194 9.85 5.15 9.22
CA LEU A 194 10.66 3.95 8.99
C LEU A 194 10.23 3.24 7.71
N CYS A 195 8.93 2.97 7.53
CA CYS A 195 8.40 2.33 6.33
C CYS A 195 8.75 3.12 5.07
N PHE A 196 8.47 4.43 5.07
CA PHE A 196 8.78 5.31 3.94
C PHE A 196 10.28 5.35 3.65
N GLY A 197 11.11 5.51 4.68
CA GLY A 197 12.58 5.55 4.55
C GLY A 197 13.13 4.26 3.96
N LEU A 198 12.75 3.09 4.50
CA LEU A 198 13.14 1.79 3.97
C LEU A 198 12.71 1.63 2.51
N ARG A 199 11.48 2.02 2.18
CA ARG A 199 10.96 1.93 0.82
C ARG A 199 11.72 2.82 -0.15
N MET A 200 12.01 4.07 0.22
CA MET A 200 12.76 4.99 -0.63
C MET A 200 14.22 4.57 -0.81
N LEU A 201 14.86 4.05 0.24
CA LEU A 201 16.21 3.48 0.16
C LEU A 201 16.24 2.25 -0.74
N ALA A 202 15.28 1.34 -0.58
CA ALA A 202 15.17 0.14 -1.41
C ALA A 202 15.01 0.48 -2.91
N VAL A 203 14.18 1.48 -3.23
CA VAL A 203 14.01 1.97 -4.61
C VAL A 203 15.26 2.66 -5.13
N ARG A 204 15.99 3.40 -4.27
CA ARG A 204 17.20 4.14 -4.67
C ARG A 204 18.38 3.21 -4.93
N TYR A 205 18.55 2.18 -4.08
CA TYR A 205 19.72 1.27 -4.10
C TYR A 205 19.41 -0.06 -4.78
N ASP A 206 18.19 -0.21 -5.34
CA ASP A 206 17.77 -1.43 -6.04
C ASP A 206 17.96 -2.70 -5.22
N TRP A 207 17.56 -2.64 -3.94
CA TRP A 207 17.70 -3.77 -3.01
C TRP A 207 16.74 -4.89 -3.36
N HIS A 208 17.29 -6.12 -3.46
CA HIS A 208 16.55 -7.33 -3.77
C HIS A 208 16.83 -8.44 -2.75
N LEU A 209 15.80 -9.22 -2.43
CA LEU A 209 15.96 -10.46 -1.66
C LEU A 209 16.50 -11.60 -2.56
N PRO A 210 17.09 -12.66 -1.98
CA PRO A 210 17.54 -13.80 -2.74
C PRO A 210 16.40 -14.45 -3.53
N ARG A 211 16.57 -14.65 -4.83
CA ARG A 211 15.61 -15.35 -5.68
C ARG A 211 15.85 -16.85 -5.67
N ALA A 212 14.77 -17.63 -5.80
CA ALA A 212 14.89 -19.08 -5.99
C ALA A 212 15.71 -19.37 -7.26
N ARG A 213 16.74 -20.24 -7.14
CA ARG A 213 17.50 -20.71 -8.30
C ARG A 213 16.63 -21.69 -9.08
N VAL A 214 16.17 -21.27 -10.25
CA VAL A 214 15.57 -22.20 -11.22
C VAL A 214 16.70 -22.83 -12.00
N PRO A 215 16.89 -24.18 -11.96
CA PRO A 215 17.86 -24.85 -12.82
C PRO A 215 17.51 -24.56 -14.27
N GLU A 216 18.51 -24.16 -15.09
CA GLU A 216 18.28 -24.03 -16.52
C GLU A 216 17.89 -25.42 -17.10
N PRO A 217 16.90 -25.46 -18.02
CA PRO A 217 16.54 -26.71 -18.67
C PRO A 217 17.78 -27.29 -19.36
N THR A 218 18.19 -28.47 -18.97
CA THR A 218 19.40 -29.17 -19.47
C THR A 218 19.41 -29.36 -20.99
N GLY A 219 18.32 -29.07 -21.68
CA GLY A 219 18.18 -29.16 -23.15
C GLY A 219 18.72 -27.96 -23.93
N ALA A 220 18.69 -26.74 -23.34
CA ALA A 220 19.08 -25.53 -24.08
C ALA A 220 20.59 -25.46 -24.42
N LYS A 221 21.44 -26.08 -23.59
CA LYS A 221 22.89 -26.19 -23.88
C LYS A 221 23.21 -27.15 -25.00
N ARG A 222 22.46 -28.23 -25.17
CA ARG A 222 22.71 -29.20 -26.26
C ARG A 222 22.34 -28.65 -27.63
N GLU A 223 21.24 -27.88 -27.73
CA GLU A 223 20.87 -27.27 -29.01
C GLU A 223 21.76 -26.12 -29.45
N ALA A 224 22.41 -25.43 -28.52
CA ALA A 224 23.38 -24.37 -28.83
C ALA A 224 24.74 -24.99 -29.32
N ASP A 225 25.19 -26.07 -28.67
CA ASP A 225 26.44 -26.79 -29.05
C ASP A 225 26.30 -27.51 -30.40
N GLU A 226 25.12 -28.11 -30.69
CA GLU A 226 24.86 -28.78 -31.99
C GLU A 226 24.73 -27.78 -33.18
N ARG A 227 24.41 -26.51 -32.91
CA ARG A 227 24.38 -25.47 -33.95
C ARG A 227 25.72 -24.85 -34.27
N ASP A 228 26.67 -24.92 -33.33
CA ASP A 228 28.03 -24.39 -33.52
C ASP A 228 28.92 -25.44 -34.20
N ASP A 229 28.69 -26.74 -33.98
CA ASP A 229 29.44 -27.85 -34.61
C ASP A 229 29.03 -28.11 -36.08
N ASN A 230 27.91 -27.48 -36.54
CA ASN A 230 27.38 -27.62 -37.90
C ASN A 230 27.67 -26.39 -38.80
N ARG A 231 28.59 -25.51 -38.39
CA ARG A 231 29.10 -24.37 -39.18
C ARG A 231 30.56 -24.54 -39.52
#